data_f2c910dd7c4fb8e190b38b6d7e6017c1
#
_entry.id   f2c910dd7c4fb8e190b38b6d7e6017c1
#
_cell.length_a   1.000
_cell.length_b   1.000
_cell.length_c   1.000
_cell.angle_alpha   90.00
_cell.angle_beta   90.00
_cell.angle_gamma   90.00
#
_symmetry.space_group_name_H-M   'P 1'
#
loop_
_entity.id
_entity.type
_entity.pdbx_description
1 polymer ?
#
loop_
_entity_poly.entity_id
_entity_poly.type
_entity_poly.pdbx_seq_one_letter_code
_entity_poly.pdbx_strand_id
1 'polypeptide(L)'
;LLPSFRGAHAIQDTYEYGVKVTGVTVHLANADYDCGPIIAQRPVVVEEGWTVNQLEEAIHQVEHQLYPEVLQFFAQDRVHVEGKKVRIE
;
A
#
# COMPACT_ATOMS: atom_id res chain seq x y z
N LEU A 1 -4.90 2.62 0.49
CA LEU A 1 -4.00 3.39 -0.38
C LEU A 1 -3.61 4.70 0.28
N LEU A 2 -2.33 4.98 0.30
CA LEU A 2 -1.83 6.27 0.74
C LEU A 2 -1.93 7.30 -0.39
N PRO A 3 -2.12 8.57 -0.05
CA PRO A 3 -2.21 9.16 1.29
C PRO A 3 -3.66 9.31 1.74
N SER A 4 -4.21 8.32 2.38
CA SER A 4 -5.59 8.32 2.87
C SER A 4 -5.60 8.24 4.40
N PHE A 5 -6.14 7.16 4.92
CA PHE A 5 -6.24 6.98 6.37
C PHE A 5 -4.87 6.66 6.98
N ARG A 6 -4.64 7.15 8.18
CA ARG A 6 -3.39 6.97 8.93
C ARG A 6 -3.68 6.37 10.29
N GLY A 7 -2.64 5.77 10.87
CA GLY A 7 -2.68 5.28 12.24
C GLY A 7 -2.80 3.77 12.34
N ALA A 8 -2.83 3.30 13.59
CA ALA A 8 -2.81 1.87 13.90
C ALA A 8 -4.07 1.13 13.44
N HIS A 9 -5.18 1.86 13.23
CA HIS A 9 -6.46 1.28 12.86
C HIS A 9 -6.87 1.62 11.43
N ALA A 10 -5.90 1.81 10.55
CA ALA A 10 -6.17 2.25 9.18
C ALA A 10 -7.12 1.30 8.41
N ILE A 11 -6.96 -0.01 8.58
CA ILE A 11 -7.82 -0.99 7.91
C ILE A 11 -9.25 -0.91 8.47
N GLN A 12 -9.37 -0.81 9.80
CA GLN A 12 -10.66 -0.70 10.46
C GLN A 12 -11.39 0.59 10.02
N ASP A 13 -10.68 1.71 10.01
CA ASP A 13 -11.25 3.00 9.61
C ASP A 13 -11.69 2.98 8.15
N THR A 14 -10.88 2.38 7.27
CA THR A 14 -11.20 2.21 5.86
C THR A 14 -12.48 1.39 5.70
N TYR A 15 -12.58 0.29 6.43
CA TYR A 15 -13.75 -0.58 6.40
C TYR A 15 -15.01 0.17 6.86
N GLU A 16 -14.92 0.88 7.98
CA GLU A 16 -16.05 1.61 8.56
C GLU A 16 -16.52 2.77 7.68
N TYR A 17 -15.60 3.39 6.96
CA TYR A 17 -15.95 4.45 6.02
C TYR A 17 -16.77 3.94 4.84
N GLY A 18 -16.64 2.66 4.52
CA GLY A 18 -17.38 2.05 3.43
C GLY A 18 -16.77 2.25 2.05
N VAL A 19 -15.44 2.33 1.98
CA VAL A 19 -14.78 2.45 0.68
C VAL A 19 -15.03 1.24 -0.19
N LYS A 20 -15.06 1.44 -1.50
CA LYS A 20 -15.24 0.36 -2.47
C LYS A 20 -13.92 -0.16 -3.00
N VAL A 21 -12.89 0.64 -2.94
CA VAL A 21 -11.53 0.28 -3.34
C VAL A 21 -10.56 0.82 -2.31
N THR A 22 -9.66 -0.01 -1.89
CA THR A 22 -8.51 0.38 -1.06
C THR A 22 -7.26 -0.25 -1.66
N GLY A 23 -6.23 -0.48 -0.89
CA GLY A 23 -5.05 -1.15 -1.42
C GLY A 23 -3.85 -1.06 -0.52
N VAL A 24 -2.72 -1.47 -1.12
CA VAL A 24 -1.42 -1.51 -0.45
C VAL A 24 -0.50 -0.52 -1.14
N THR A 25 0.19 0.29 -0.35
CA THR A 25 1.19 1.24 -0.83
C THR A 25 2.54 0.91 -0.18
N VAL A 26 3.56 0.78 -1.01
CA VAL A 26 4.95 0.68 -0.55
C VAL A 26 5.62 1.99 -0.89
N HIS A 27 6.18 2.65 0.12
CA HIS A 27 6.81 3.95 -0.05
C HIS A 27 8.15 3.99 0.68
N LEU A 28 9.00 4.93 0.30
CA LEU A 28 10.22 5.19 1.02
C LEU A 28 9.87 5.92 2.32
N ALA A 29 10.53 5.51 3.41
CA ALA A 29 10.35 6.16 4.69
C ALA A 29 10.95 7.56 4.67
N ASN A 30 10.29 8.52 5.31
CA ASN A 30 10.86 9.82 5.59
C ASN A 30 10.39 10.31 6.95
N ALA A 31 10.89 11.50 7.35
CA ALA A 31 10.60 12.04 8.68
C ALA A 31 9.16 12.54 8.82
N ASP A 32 8.43 12.70 7.72
CA ASP A 32 7.06 13.19 7.71
C ASP A 32 6.04 12.06 7.58
N TYR A 33 6.29 10.95 8.24
CA TYR A 33 5.42 9.77 8.27
C TYR A 33 5.24 9.17 6.88
N ASP A 34 3.99 9.05 6.41
CA ASP A 34 3.64 8.38 5.16
C ASP A 34 3.72 9.31 3.95
N CYS A 35 4.64 10.24 3.96
CA CYS A 35 4.81 11.23 2.90
C CYS A 35 5.97 10.96 1.96
N GLY A 36 6.66 9.82 2.11
CA GLY A 36 7.77 9.45 1.25
C GLY A 36 7.32 9.08 -0.17
N PRO A 37 8.24 9.10 -1.13
CA PRO A 37 7.91 8.73 -2.50
C PRO A 37 7.33 7.31 -2.59
N ILE A 38 6.30 7.16 -3.39
CA ILE A 38 5.60 5.89 -3.56
C ILE A 38 6.36 5.04 -4.58
N ILE A 39 6.75 3.82 -4.18
CA ILE A 39 7.44 2.86 -5.04
C ILE A 39 6.43 2.04 -5.83
N ALA A 40 5.40 1.54 -5.17
CA ALA A 40 4.40 0.69 -5.79
C ALA A 40 3.10 0.75 -5.02
N GLN A 41 2.00 0.60 -5.74
CA GLN A 41 0.66 0.49 -5.16
C GLN A 41 -0.09 -0.63 -5.85
N ARG A 42 -0.94 -1.33 -5.10
CA ARG A 42 -1.83 -2.35 -5.64
C ARG A 42 -3.23 -2.12 -5.08
N PRO A 43 -4.26 -2.09 -5.92
CA PRO A 43 -5.62 -1.91 -5.45
C PRO A 43 -6.19 -3.20 -4.87
N VAL A 44 -7.10 -3.03 -3.91
CA VAL A 44 -7.93 -4.11 -3.37
C VAL A 44 -9.37 -3.67 -3.50
N VAL A 45 -10.16 -4.41 -4.28
CA VAL A 45 -11.59 -4.15 -4.39
C VAL A 45 -12.27 -4.74 -3.18
N VAL A 46 -13.03 -3.91 -2.46
CA VAL A 46 -13.78 -4.34 -1.28
C VAL A 46 -15.09 -4.93 -1.75
N GLU A 47 -15.24 -6.24 -1.57
CA GLU A 47 -16.45 -6.93 -2.00
C GLU A 47 -17.60 -6.67 -1.04
N GLU A 48 -18.82 -6.60 -1.58
CA GLU A 48 -19.99 -6.38 -0.80
C GLU A 48 -20.20 -7.53 0.20
N GLY A 49 -20.51 -7.16 1.44
CA GLY A 49 -20.72 -8.15 2.49
C GLY A 49 -19.48 -8.65 3.20
N TRP A 50 -18.31 -8.16 2.84
CA TRP A 50 -17.08 -8.55 3.54
C TRP A 50 -17.10 -8.07 4.99
N THR A 51 -16.54 -8.91 5.87
CA THR A 51 -16.19 -8.50 7.23
C THR A 51 -14.84 -7.77 7.21
N VAL A 52 -14.52 -7.09 8.31
CA VAL A 52 -13.21 -6.45 8.45
C VAL A 52 -12.08 -7.47 8.36
N ASN A 53 -12.28 -8.68 8.86
CA ASN A 53 -11.29 -9.74 8.79
C ASN A 53 -11.02 -10.20 7.35
N GLN A 54 -12.05 -10.25 6.52
CA GLN A 54 -11.91 -10.58 5.11
C GLN A 54 -11.14 -9.50 4.36
N LEU A 55 -11.41 -8.24 4.66
CA LEU A 55 -10.64 -7.13 4.08
C LEU A 55 -9.19 -7.19 4.49
N GLU A 56 -8.93 -7.41 5.78
CA GLU A 56 -7.57 -7.52 6.31
C GLU A 56 -6.80 -8.65 5.65
N GLU A 57 -7.42 -9.81 5.48
CA GLU A 57 -6.79 -10.96 4.82
C GLU A 57 -6.46 -10.65 3.35
N ALA A 58 -7.37 -10.00 2.64
CA ALA A 58 -7.14 -9.63 1.25
C ALA A 58 -5.96 -8.65 1.12
N ILE A 59 -5.87 -7.70 2.03
CA ILE A 59 -4.74 -6.76 2.06
C ILE A 59 -3.43 -7.49 2.35
N HIS A 60 -3.42 -8.40 3.31
CA HIS A 60 -2.22 -9.17 3.66
C HIS A 60 -1.74 -10.05 2.50
N GLN A 61 -2.66 -10.64 1.74
CA GLN A 61 -2.29 -11.43 0.56
C GLN A 61 -1.58 -10.57 -0.49
N VAL A 62 -2.08 -9.37 -0.71
CA VAL A 62 -1.44 -8.43 -1.65
C VAL A 62 -0.06 -8.02 -1.14
N GLU A 63 0.08 -7.75 0.16
CA GLU A 63 1.36 -7.43 0.77
C GLU A 63 2.37 -8.55 0.58
N HIS A 64 1.96 -9.81 0.78
CA HIS A 64 2.83 -10.97 0.61
C HIS A 64 3.35 -11.13 -0.82
N GLN A 65 2.62 -10.62 -1.80
CA GLN A 65 3.05 -10.62 -3.20
C GLN A 65 3.88 -9.40 -3.54
N LEU A 66 3.48 -8.25 -3.04
CA LEU A 66 4.08 -6.96 -3.43
C LEU A 66 5.43 -6.72 -2.76
N TYR A 67 5.58 -7.02 -1.47
CA TYR A 67 6.80 -6.73 -0.75
C TYR A 67 8.02 -7.47 -1.33
N PRO A 68 7.95 -8.79 -1.61
CA PRO A 68 9.07 -9.46 -2.28
C PRO A 68 9.39 -8.88 -3.66
N GLU A 69 8.37 -8.47 -4.41
CA GLU A 69 8.55 -7.86 -5.73
C GLU A 69 9.33 -6.54 -5.62
N VAL A 70 8.96 -5.70 -4.65
CA VAL A 70 9.65 -4.42 -4.42
C VAL A 70 11.09 -4.65 -3.96
N LEU A 71 11.32 -5.60 -3.07
CA LEU A 71 12.67 -5.96 -2.64
C LEU A 71 13.53 -6.41 -3.83
N GLN A 72 12.93 -7.15 -4.75
CA GLN A 72 13.61 -7.59 -5.97
C GLN A 72 14.02 -6.40 -6.84
N PHE A 73 13.15 -5.40 -6.96
CA PHE A 73 13.49 -4.17 -7.71
C PHE A 73 14.70 -3.47 -7.10
N PHE A 74 14.78 -3.39 -5.77
CA PHE A 74 15.96 -2.81 -5.11
C PHE A 74 17.20 -3.67 -5.31
N ALA A 75 17.07 -4.98 -5.20
CA ALA A 75 18.20 -5.91 -5.40
C ALA A 75 18.77 -5.82 -6.80
N GLN A 76 17.94 -5.48 -7.78
CA GLN A 76 18.33 -5.34 -9.19
C GLN A 76 18.70 -3.90 -9.55
N ASP A 77 18.75 -2.99 -8.57
CA ASP A 77 19.06 -1.58 -8.78
C ASP A 77 18.16 -0.92 -9.83
N ARG A 78 16.86 -1.25 -9.77
CA ARG A 78 15.87 -0.77 -10.73
C ARG A 78 15.03 0.39 -10.21
N VAL A 79 15.24 0.80 -8.97
CA VAL A 79 14.44 1.85 -8.32
C VAL A 79 15.18 3.18 -8.47
N HIS A 80 14.55 4.15 -9.13
CA HIS A 80 15.12 5.47 -9.34
C HIS A 80 14.17 6.53 -8.78
N VAL A 81 14.68 7.33 -7.85
CA VAL A 81 13.90 8.37 -7.18
C VAL A 81 14.21 9.71 -7.80
N GLU A 82 13.17 10.41 -8.26
CA GLU A 82 13.27 11.73 -8.85
C GLU A 82 12.29 12.67 -8.12
N GLY A 83 12.76 13.37 -7.08
CA GLY A 83 11.89 14.19 -6.24
C GLY A 83 10.89 13.35 -5.47
N LYS A 84 9.60 13.55 -5.74
CA LYS A 84 8.52 12.77 -5.12
C LYS A 84 8.09 11.58 -5.96
N LYS A 85 8.70 11.39 -7.12
CA LYS A 85 8.34 10.31 -8.04
C LYS A 85 9.37 9.21 -8.01
N VAL A 86 8.90 7.98 -8.19
CA VAL A 86 9.76 6.80 -8.28
C VAL A 86 9.52 6.14 -9.63
N ARG A 87 10.62 5.86 -10.32
CA ARG A 87 10.60 5.16 -11.60
C ARG A 87 11.22 3.77 -11.43
N ILE A 88 10.54 2.76 -11.93
CA ILE A 88 11.03 1.38 -11.96
C ILE A 88 11.46 1.08 -13.38
N GLU A 89 12.74 0.73 -13.53
CA GLU A 89 13.26 0.30 -14.82
C GLU A 89 12.91 -1.11 -15.20
#